data_aa304d2e86a800dd7c5970add38f9f26
#
_entry.id   aa304d2e86a800dd7c5970add38f9f26
#
_cell.length_a   1.000
_cell.length_b   1.000
_cell.length_c   1.000
_cell.angle_alpha   90.00
_cell.angle_beta   90.00
_cell.angle_gamma   90.00
#
_symmetry.space_group_name_H-M   'P 1'
#
loop_
_entity.id
_entity.type
_entity.pdbx_description
1 polymer ?
#
loop_
_entity_poly.entity_id
_entity_poly.type
_entity_poly.pdbx_seq_one_letter_code
_entity_poly.pdbx_strand_id
1 'polypeptide(L)'
;KKRRSEDNIDRRTKSITLEPVPGHRFPLVVIQLCVLIYMRTPCGLRTVVTILEIFAELLGNTFGKVPCYNTVENWVKKLGLSVYQDDKPCKDKKFAMVVDESIAINGQKLLLNLAIPSEHQGRPVRHEDVTILDMSVSKSFNGDDVQGRIEKAEKSAGNAPDYIISDNGHNLTKGIT
;
A
#
# COMPACT_ATOMS: atom_id res chain seq x y z
N LYS A 1 28.07 -28.00 9.89
CA LYS A 1 27.54 -26.76 10.53
C LYS A 1 28.24 -25.47 10.05
N LYS A 2 29.51 -25.50 9.59
CA LYS A 2 30.28 -24.33 9.15
C LYS A 2 29.85 -23.78 7.77
N ARG A 3 29.54 -24.62 6.79
CA ARG A 3 29.12 -24.21 5.43
C ARG A 3 27.82 -23.39 5.40
N ARG A 4 26.85 -23.65 6.29
CA ARG A 4 25.56 -22.92 6.34
C ARG A 4 25.67 -21.47 6.83
N SER A 5 26.76 -21.12 7.54
CA SER A 5 27.00 -19.77 8.04
C SER A 5 27.65 -18.87 6.97
N GLU A 6 28.49 -19.43 6.11
CA GLU A 6 29.20 -18.72 5.04
C GLU A 6 28.24 -18.36 3.90
N ASP A 7 27.35 -19.26 3.50
CA ASP A 7 26.29 -18.99 2.50
C ASP A 7 25.28 -17.92 2.95
N ASN A 8 25.09 -17.72 4.26
CA ASN A 8 24.22 -16.68 4.81
C ASN A 8 24.87 -15.30 4.88
N ILE A 9 26.20 -15.26 4.93
CA ILE A 9 26.96 -14.00 4.92
C ILE A 9 27.06 -13.47 3.49
N ASP A 10 27.28 -14.32 2.50
CA ASP A 10 27.36 -13.95 1.08
C ASP A 10 26.03 -13.38 0.52
N ARG A 11 24.88 -13.81 1.04
CA ARG A 11 23.57 -13.22 0.67
C ARG A 11 23.33 -11.83 1.24
N ARG A 12 24.06 -11.42 2.27
CA ARG A 12 23.94 -10.10 2.92
C ARG A 12 24.88 -9.04 2.33
N THR A 13 25.92 -9.45 1.63
CA THR A 13 26.91 -8.56 0.99
C THR A 13 26.69 -8.40 -0.52
N LYS A 14 25.47 -8.42 -1.01
CA LYS A 14 25.20 -7.77 -2.29
C LYS A 14 25.59 -6.30 -2.11
N SER A 15 26.67 -5.89 -2.77
CA SER A 15 27.17 -4.53 -2.78
C SER A 15 25.98 -3.58 -3.04
N ILE A 16 25.61 -2.81 -2.03
CA ILE A 16 24.58 -1.79 -2.16
C ILE A 16 25.12 -0.74 -3.10
N THR A 17 24.62 -0.70 -4.32
CA THR A 17 25.02 0.31 -5.29
C THR A 17 24.44 1.64 -4.84
N LEU A 18 25.31 2.56 -4.42
CA LEU A 18 24.94 3.91 -4.00
C LEU A 18 24.86 4.91 -5.16
N GLU A 19 25.04 4.43 -6.38
CA GLU A 19 24.91 5.26 -7.57
C GLU A 19 23.43 5.46 -7.95
N PRO A 20 23.03 6.67 -8.34
CA PRO A 20 21.69 6.91 -8.85
C PRO A 20 21.43 6.12 -10.13
N VAL A 21 20.23 5.53 -10.24
CA VAL A 21 19.77 4.93 -11.49
C VAL A 21 19.57 6.03 -12.54
N PRO A 22 19.83 5.78 -13.84
CA PRO A 22 19.57 6.76 -14.91
C PRO A 22 18.18 7.39 -14.79
N GLY A 23 18.11 8.73 -14.83
CA GLY A 23 16.87 9.48 -14.65
C GLY A 23 16.45 9.72 -13.19
N HIS A 24 17.18 9.20 -12.20
CA HIS A 24 16.93 9.43 -10.79
C HIS A 24 18.04 10.24 -10.14
N ARG A 25 17.66 11.19 -9.26
CA ARG A 25 18.62 12.00 -8.50
C ARG A 25 19.20 11.27 -7.30
N PHE A 26 18.49 10.26 -6.79
CA PHE A 26 18.82 9.53 -5.58
C PHE A 26 19.05 8.05 -5.91
N PRO A 27 20.00 7.39 -5.20
CA PRO A 27 20.17 5.95 -5.31
C PRO A 27 18.90 5.18 -4.96
N LEU A 28 18.67 4.06 -5.63
CA LEU A 28 17.47 3.23 -5.39
C LEU A 28 17.37 2.78 -3.91
N VAL A 29 18.50 2.49 -3.28
CA VAL A 29 18.56 2.10 -1.86
C VAL A 29 18.02 3.20 -0.95
N VAL A 30 18.29 4.47 -1.25
CA VAL A 30 17.76 5.61 -0.48
C VAL A 30 16.26 5.71 -0.64
N ILE A 31 15.75 5.54 -1.87
CA ILE A 31 14.32 5.52 -2.14
C ILE A 31 13.64 4.38 -1.37
N GLN A 32 14.20 3.16 -1.46
CA GLN A 32 13.68 1.99 -0.75
C GLN A 32 13.71 2.18 0.77
N LEU A 33 14.80 2.72 1.31
CA LEU A 33 14.93 2.96 2.74
C LEU A 33 13.87 3.95 3.25
N CYS A 34 13.67 5.07 2.56
CA CYS A 34 12.63 6.04 2.91
C CYS A 34 11.23 5.41 2.93
N VAL A 35 10.90 4.68 1.88
CA VAL A 35 9.59 4.02 1.74
C VAL A 35 9.42 2.95 2.82
N LEU A 36 10.44 2.13 3.08
CA LEU A 36 10.38 1.08 4.12
C LEU A 36 10.24 1.67 5.52
N ILE A 37 10.96 2.74 5.85
CA ILE A 37 10.80 3.42 7.15
C ILE A 37 9.36 3.92 7.27
N TYR A 38 8.85 4.63 6.26
CA TYR A 38 7.47 5.15 6.28
C TYR A 38 6.42 4.05 6.43
N MET A 39 6.56 2.94 5.69
CA MET A 39 5.59 1.85 5.67
C MET A 39 5.64 0.94 6.90
N ARG A 40 6.79 0.82 7.56
CA ARG A 40 6.99 -0.14 8.67
C ARG A 40 6.99 0.50 10.05
N THR A 41 7.01 1.82 10.12
CA THR A 41 7.02 2.54 11.40
C THR A 41 5.87 3.54 11.46
N PRO A 42 5.28 3.80 12.64
CA PRO A 42 4.22 4.79 12.80
C PRO A 42 4.79 6.21 12.80
N CYS A 43 5.51 6.58 11.74
CA CYS A 43 6.16 7.89 11.65
C CYS A 43 5.67 8.69 10.43
N GLY A 44 5.68 10.02 10.57
CA GLY A 44 5.37 10.92 9.46
C GLY A 44 6.54 11.12 8.50
N LEU A 45 6.26 11.65 7.32
CA LEU A 45 7.27 11.88 6.26
C LEU A 45 8.44 12.74 6.71
N ARG A 46 8.22 13.74 7.58
CA ARG A 46 9.28 14.57 8.15
C ARG A 46 10.21 13.78 9.04
N THR A 47 9.65 12.86 9.85
CA THR A 47 10.45 11.97 10.71
C THR A 47 11.35 11.05 9.88
N VAL A 48 10.87 10.55 8.73
CA VAL A 48 11.70 9.77 7.80
C VAL A 48 12.93 10.58 7.38
N VAL A 49 12.75 11.86 7.02
CA VAL A 49 13.87 12.75 6.64
C VAL A 49 14.84 12.94 7.80
N THR A 50 14.33 13.25 9.00
CA THR A 50 15.17 13.40 10.20
C THR A 50 15.99 12.15 10.51
N ILE A 51 15.40 10.95 10.35
CA ILE A 51 16.14 9.68 10.52
C ILE A 51 17.31 9.59 9.53
N LEU A 52 17.10 10.00 8.29
CA LEU A 52 18.16 9.99 7.28
C LEU A 52 19.24 11.05 7.54
N GLU A 53 18.85 12.21 8.08
CA GLU A 53 19.79 13.26 8.51
C GLU A 53 20.69 12.72 9.64
N ILE A 54 20.12 12.05 10.64
CA ILE A 54 20.90 11.39 11.71
C ILE A 54 21.84 10.34 11.14
N PHE A 55 21.41 9.52 10.18
CA PHE A 55 22.31 8.56 9.53
C PHE A 55 23.42 9.25 8.75
N ALA A 56 23.13 10.35 8.06
CA ALA A 56 24.15 11.13 7.35
C ALA A 56 25.18 11.74 8.32
N GLU A 57 24.75 12.21 9.48
CA GLU A 57 25.64 12.72 10.54
C GLU A 57 26.54 11.62 11.13
N LEU A 58 25.97 10.45 11.43
CA LEU A 58 26.70 9.35 12.08
C LEU A 58 27.63 8.58 11.13
N LEU A 59 27.20 8.37 9.89
CA LEU A 59 27.89 7.53 8.91
C LEU A 59 28.63 8.34 7.83
N GLY A 60 28.66 9.66 7.98
CA GLY A 60 29.12 10.55 6.94
C GLY A 60 28.18 10.52 5.72
N ASN A 61 28.57 11.14 4.63
CA ASN A 61 27.76 11.29 3.42
C ASN A 61 27.62 9.99 2.59
N THR A 62 27.60 8.84 3.27
CA THR A 62 27.58 7.49 2.67
C THR A 62 26.38 7.30 1.74
N PHE A 63 25.22 7.89 2.09
CA PHE A 63 23.99 7.79 1.29
C PHE A 63 23.83 8.94 0.27
N GLY A 64 24.79 9.84 0.17
CA GLY A 64 24.71 11.05 -0.63
C GLY A 64 23.74 12.08 -0.03
N LYS A 65 23.07 12.83 -0.88
CA LYS A 65 22.17 13.90 -0.45
C LYS A 65 20.89 13.33 0.21
N VAL A 66 20.51 13.87 1.38
CA VAL A 66 19.25 13.56 2.03
C VAL A 66 18.08 14.15 1.22
N PRO A 67 17.02 13.39 0.91
CA PRO A 67 15.84 13.89 0.22
C PRO A 67 14.99 14.78 1.14
N CYS A 68 14.32 15.79 0.58
CA CYS A 68 13.30 16.53 1.34
C CYS A 68 12.01 15.71 1.46
N TYR A 69 11.15 16.06 2.43
CA TYR A 69 9.92 15.33 2.71
C TYR A 69 8.96 15.26 1.51
N ASN A 70 8.85 16.30 0.69
CA ASN A 70 8.05 16.28 -0.55
C ASN A 70 8.55 15.23 -1.55
N THR A 71 9.86 14.99 -1.59
CA THR A 71 10.45 13.96 -2.45
C THR A 71 10.05 12.57 -1.96
N VAL A 72 10.12 12.33 -0.65
CA VAL A 72 9.69 11.08 -0.03
C VAL A 72 8.18 10.87 -0.24
N GLU A 73 7.36 11.90 -0.05
CA GLU A 73 5.93 11.87 -0.31
C GLU A 73 5.61 11.43 -1.75
N ASN A 74 6.32 12.00 -2.72
CA ASN A 74 6.13 11.63 -4.13
C ASN A 74 6.51 10.17 -4.40
N TRP A 75 7.53 9.63 -3.74
CA TRP A 75 7.88 8.22 -3.87
C TRP A 75 6.81 7.30 -3.27
N VAL A 76 6.31 7.63 -2.08
CA VAL A 76 5.21 6.89 -1.44
C VAL A 76 3.95 6.90 -2.30
N LYS A 77 3.57 8.07 -2.84
CA LYS A 77 2.41 8.20 -3.74
C LYS A 77 2.58 7.37 -5.03
N LYS A 78 3.76 7.42 -5.65
CA LYS A 78 4.05 6.64 -6.87
C LYS A 78 4.00 5.14 -6.60
N LEU A 79 4.58 4.68 -5.49
CA LEU A 79 4.53 3.28 -5.11
C LEU A 79 3.08 2.85 -4.82
N GLY A 80 2.32 3.65 -4.05
CA GLY A 80 0.92 3.36 -3.77
C GLY A 80 0.08 3.26 -5.04
N LEU A 81 0.30 4.16 -6.01
CA LEU A 81 -0.37 4.11 -7.31
C LEU A 81 0.04 2.85 -8.11
N SER A 82 1.32 2.49 -8.13
CA SER A 82 1.80 1.28 -8.80
C SER A 82 1.14 0.03 -8.22
N VAL A 83 1.13 -0.11 -6.89
CA VAL A 83 0.47 -1.24 -6.21
C VAL A 83 -1.03 -1.27 -6.50
N TYR A 84 -1.68 -0.11 -6.54
CA TYR A 84 -3.11 -0.03 -6.87
C TYR A 84 -3.41 -0.43 -8.32
N GLN A 85 -2.49 -0.16 -9.26
CA GLN A 85 -2.63 -0.46 -10.69
C GLN A 85 -2.22 -1.90 -11.04
N ASP A 86 -1.51 -2.59 -10.15
CA ASP A 86 -1.12 -3.98 -10.38
C ASP A 86 -2.35 -4.89 -10.52
N ASP A 87 -2.19 -5.99 -11.24
CA ASP A 87 -3.25 -6.98 -11.46
C ASP A 87 -3.84 -7.47 -10.13
N LYS A 88 -5.17 -7.53 -10.07
CA LYS A 88 -5.90 -7.97 -8.88
C LYS A 88 -5.94 -9.51 -8.86
N PRO A 89 -5.24 -10.20 -7.95
CA PRO A 89 -5.10 -11.65 -7.96
C PRO A 89 -6.32 -12.40 -7.39
N CYS A 90 -7.55 -11.94 -7.69
CA CYS A 90 -8.78 -12.54 -7.15
C CYS A 90 -9.50 -13.46 -8.13
N LYS A 91 -9.07 -13.56 -9.39
CA LYS A 91 -9.81 -14.14 -10.50
C LYS A 91 -10.29 -15.59 -10.30
N ASP A 92 -9.62 -16.38 -9.48
CA ASP A 92 -10.00 -17.79 -9.21
C ASP A 92 -10.06 -18.07 -7.70
N LYS A 93 -10.17 -17.03 -6.87
CA LYS A 93 -10.18 -17.16 -5.41
C LYS A 93 -11.55 -16.76 -4.88
N LYS A 94 -12.01 -17.53 -3.89
CA LYS A 94 -13.15 -17.13 -3.07
C LYS A 94 -12.77 -15.97 -2.17
N PHE A 95 -13.56 -14.91 -2.20
CA PHE A 95 -13.31 -13.72 -1.38
C PHE A 95 -14.60 -13.11 -0.85
N ALA A 96 -14.47 -12.43 0.27
CA ALA A 96 -15.47 -11.50 0.76
C ALA A 96 -15.08 -10.08 0.37
N MET A 97 -16.06 -9.26 -0.04
CA MET A 97 -15.83 -7.85 -0.31
C MET A 97 -16.15 -7.02 0.93
N VAL A 98 -15.21 -6.21 1.36
CA VAL A 98 -15.41 -5.21 2.41
C VAL A 98 -15.63 -3.86 1.74
N VAL A 99 -16.78 -3.25 2.01
CA VAL A 99 -17.16 -1.92 1.51
C VAL A 99 -17.17 -0.95 2.68
N ASP A 100 -16.31 0.05 2.63
CA ASP A 100 -16.16 1.04 3.69
C ASP A 100 -16.15 2.47 3.14
N GLU A 101 -16.89 3.36 3.81
CA GLU A 101 -16.93 4.79 3.54
C GLU A 101 -16.25 5.54 4.68
N SER A 102 -15.02 6.01 4.45
CA SER A 102 -14.28 6.76 5.46
C SER A 102 -14.35 8.27 5.25
N ILE A 103 -14.16 9.02 6.35
CA ILE A 103 -14.11 10.48 6.30
C ILE A 103 -12.82 10.89 5.58
N ALA A 104 -13.02 11.60 4.49
CA ALA A 104 -11.94 12.01 3.65
C ALA A 104 -11.28 13.32 4.07
N ILE A 105 -10.11 13.52 3.52
CA ILE A 105 -9.32 14.72 3.64
C ILE A 105 -10.01 15.86 2.86
N ASN A 106 -10.06 17.06 3.42
CA ASN A 106 -10.66 18.27 2.81
C ASN A 106 -12.16 18.15 2.47
N GLY A 107 -12.95 17.48 3.32
CA GLY A 107 -14.39 17.38 3.13
C GLY A 107 -14.83 16.47 1.98
N GLN A 108 -13.93 15.69 1.44
CA GLN A 108 -14.26 14.61 0.50
C GLN A 108 -14.35 13.28 1.25
N LYS A 109 -15.16 12.39 0.79
CA LYS A 109 -15.32 11.03 1.28
C LYS A 109 -14.55 10.05 0.41
N LEU A 110 -14.03 9.01 1.03
CA LEU A 110 -13.32 7.91 0.39
C LEU A 110 -14.18 6.66 0.49
N LEU A 111 -14.55 6.07 -0.63
CA LEU A 111 -15.19 4.76 -0.69
C LEU A 111 -14.15 3.72 -1.14
N LEU A 112 -14.00 2.68 -0.34
CA LEU A 112 -13.06 1.58 -0.56
C LEU A 112 -13.82 0.27 -0.75
N ASN A 113 -13.44 -0.48 -1.78
CA ASN A 113 -13.85 -1.87 -1.99
C ASN A 113 -12.60 -2.75 -1.89
N LEU A 114 -12.56 -3.60 -0.87
CA LEU A 114 -11.43 -4.47 -0.57
C LEU A 114 -11.85 -5.93 -0.73
N ALA A 115 -10.98 -6.77 -1.24
CA ALA A 115 -11.12 -8.23 -1.17
C ALA A 115 -10.30 -8.78 -0.03
N ILE A 116 -10.91 -9.68 0.73
CA ILE A 116 -10.28 -10.49 1.75
C ILE A 116 -10.65 -11.96 1.53
N PRO A 117 -9.86 -12.96 1.97
CA PRO A 117 -10.27 -14.36 1.88
C PRO A 117 -11.60 -14.60 2.57
N SER A 118 -12.57 -15.23 1.90
CA SER A 118 -13.88 -15.58 2.50
C SER A 118 -13.80 -16.82 3.38
N GLU A 119 -12.81 -17.69 3.17
CA GLU A 119 -12.60 -18.89 3.96
C GLU A 119 -11.69 -18.60 5.16
N HIS A 120 -11.94 -19.30 6.27
CA HIS A 120 -11.15 -19.18 7.48
C HIS A 120 -9.72 -19.67 7.25
N GLN A 121 -8.74 -18.79 7.43
CA GLN A 121 -7.31 -19.04 7.20
C GLN A 121 -6.58 -19.66 8.41
N GLY A 122 -7.30 -20.00 9.50
CA GLY A 122 -6.67 -20.46 10.76
C GLY A 122 -5.91 -19.36 11.53
N ARG A 123 -5.92 -18.12 11.02
CA ARG A 123 -5.28 -16.94 11.59
C ARG A 123 -6.06 -15.65 11.27
N PRO A 124 -5.86 -14.56 11.99
CA PRO A 124 -6.43 -13.26 11.62
C PRO A 124 -5.98 -12.80 10.22
N VAL A 125 -6.85 -12.05 9.54
CA VAL A 125 -6.54 -11.40 8.26
C VAL A 125 -5.39 -10.41 8.46
N ARG A 126 -4.42 -10.43 7.57
CA ARG A 126 -3.26 -9.55 7.56
C ARG A 126 -3.28 -8.62 6.34
N HIS A 127 -2.44 -7.59 6.33
CA HIS A 127 -2.32 -6.67 5.19
C HIS A 127 -2.02 -7.37 3.86
N GLU A 128 -1.24 -8.44 3.89
CA GLU A 128 -0.89 -9.26 2.73
C GLU A 128 -2.07 -10.03 2.13
N ASP A 129 -3.14 -10.23 2.91
CA ASP A 129 -4.35 -10.93 2.49
C ASP A 129 -5.38 -9.96 1.86
N VAL A 130 -5.16 -8.65 1.97
CA VAL A 130 -6.09 -7.62 1.52
C VAL A 130 -5.69 -7.13 0.14
N THR A 131 -6.66 -7.11 -0.79
CA THR A 131 -6.49 -6.54 -2.13
C THR A 131 -7.45 -5.38 -2.31
N ILE A 132 -6.97 -4.22 -2.77
CA ILE A 132 -7.83 -3.08 -3.10
C ILE A 132 -8.43 -3.32 -4.49
N LEU A 133 -9.75 -3.54 -4.57
CA LEU A 133 -10.46 -3.76 -5.83
C LEU A 133 -10.84 -2.45 -6.51
N ASP A 134 -11.41 -1.50 -5.75
CA ASP A 134 -11.71 -0.15 -6.22
C ASP A 134 -11.53 0.86 -5.09
N MET A 135 -11.18 2.07 -5.48
CA MET A 135 -11.04 3.22 -4.59
C MET A 135 -11.61 4.45 -5.28
N SER A 136 -12.49 5.16 -4.61
CA SER A 136 -13.15 6.34 -5.17
C SER A 136 -13.23 7.47 -4.15
N VAL A 137 -13.06 8.69 -4.64
CA VAL A 137 -13.15 9.92 -3.83
C VAL A 137 -14.25 10.80 -4.40
N SER A 138 -15.17 11.24 -3.54
CA SER A 138 -16.28 12.15 -3.90
C SER A 138 -16.66 13.03 -2.71
N LYS A 139 -17.44 14.07 -2.94
CA LYS A 139 -18.02 14.86 -1.84
C LYS A 139 -19.08 14.07 -1.06
N SER A 140 -19.77 13.17 -1.74
CA SER A 140 -20.78 12.27 -1.17
C SER A 140 -20.93 11.06 -2.08
N PHE A 141 -21.43 9.96 -1.53
CA PHE A 141 -21.88 8.79 -2.27
C PHE A 141 -23.34 8.53 -1.93
N ASN A 142 -24.17 8.30 -2.93
CA ASN A 142 -25.52 7.77 -2.78
C ASN A 142 -25.52 6.25 -3.03
N GLY A 143 -26.68 5.58 -2.87
CA GLY A 143 -26.78 4.14 -3.08
C GLY A 143 -26.38 3.70 -4.49
N ASP A 144 -26.80 4.44 -5.52
CA ASP A 144 -26.47 4.11 -6.93
C ASP A 144 -24.95 4.25 -7.20
N ASP A 145 -24.32 5.26 -6.60
CA ASP A 145 -22.86 5.43 -6.68
C ASP A 145 -22.14 4.23 -6.05
N VAL A 146 -22.60 3.78 -4.88
CA VAL A 146 -22.04 2.63 -4.17
C VAL A 146 -22.20 1.36 -4.99
N GLN A 147 -23.41 1.11 -5.53
CA GLN A 147 -23.68 -0.04 -6.39
C GLN A 147 -22.76 -0.04 -7.61
N GLY A 148 -22.66 1.07 -8.34
CA GLY A 148 -21.78 1.17 -9.50
C GLY A 148 -20.30 0.93 -9.18
N ARG A 149 -19.88 1.25 -7.95
CA ARG A 149 -18.51 0.98 -7.48
C ARG A 149 -18.30 -0.49 -7.10
N ILE A 150 -19.31 -1.14 -6.53
CA ILE A 150 -19.29 -2.58 -6.27
C ILE A 150 -19.19 -3.36 -7.58
N GLU A 151 -20.04 -3.05 -8.57
CA GLU A 151 -19.98 -3.67 -9.90
C GLU A 151 -18.61 -3.50 -10.58
N LYS A 152 -18.02 -2.32 -10.44
CA LYS A 152 -16.66 -2.07 -10.95
C LYS A 152 -15.62 -2.90 -10.21
N ALA A 153 -15.73 -3.04 -8.88
CA ALA A 153 -14.84 -3.87 -8.07
C ALA A 153 -14.95 -5.35 -8.45
N GLU A 154 -16.15 -5.88 -8.69
CA GLU A 154 -16.37 -7.24 -9.17
C GLU A 154 -15.74 -7.49 -10.54
N LYS A 155 -15.90 -6.54 -11.47
CA LYS A 155 -15.22 -6.61 -12.78
C LYS A 155 -13.69 -6.60 -12.64
N SER A 156 -13.16 -5.81 -11.69
CA SER A 156 -11.74 -5.77 -11.39
C SER A 156 -11.23 -7.06 -10.77
N ALA A 157 -12.03 -7.72 -9.92
CA ALA A 157 -11.72 -9.01 -9.31
C ALA A 157 -11.82 -10.17 -10.30
N GLY A 158 -12.68 -10.04 -11.32
CA GLY A 158 -12.95 -11.07 -12.33
C GLY A 158 -13.99 -12.12 -11.91
N ASN A 159 -14.56 -12.01 -10.70
CA ASN A 159 -15.64 -12.84 -10.17
C ASN A 159 -16.41 -12.06 -9.09
N ALA A 160 -17.61 -12.54 -8.76
CA ALA A 160 -18.43 -12.00 -7.67
C ALA A 160 -17.88 -12.45 -6.30
N PRO A 161 -18.05 -11.63 -5.24
CA PRO A 161 -17.74 -12.03 -3.87
C PRO A 161 -18.70 -13.07 -3.35
N ASP A 162 -18.26 -13.93 -2.41
CA ASP A 162 -19.14 -14.86 -1.71
C ASP A 162 -20.14 -14.12 -0.80
N TYR A 163 -19.71 -12.99 -0.23
CA TYR A 163 -20.54 -12.08 0.57
C TYR A 163 -19.90 -10.70 0.67
N ILE A 164 -20.71 -9.72 1.06
CA ILE A 164 -20.29 -8.33 1.25
C ILE A 164 -20.38 -7.98 2.74
N ILE A 165 -19.36 -7.32 3.25
CA ILE A 165 -19.28 -6.80 4.61
C ILE A 165 -19.28 -5.27 4.53
N SER A 166 -20.16 -4.62 5.28
CA SER A 166 -20.18 -3.15 5.42
C SER A 166 -20.57 -2.73 6.84
N ASP A 167 -20.38 -1.45 7.20
CA ASP A 167 -20.76 -0.85 8.47
C ASP A 167 -22.24 -0.49 8.39
N ASN A 168 -23.22 -0.91 8.14
CA ASN A 168 -24.64 -0.50 8.12
C ASN A 168 -24.91 1.00 7.81
N GLY A 169 -23.97 1.69 7.18
CA GLY A 169 -24.17 3.04 6.67
C GLY A 169 -25.36 3.08 5.70
N HIS A 170 -26.26 4.06 5.86
CA HIS A 170 -27.50 4.13 5.08
C HIS A 170 -27.27 4.04 3.56
N ASN A 171 -26.26 4.72 3.04
CA ASN A 171 -25.92 4.70 1.61
C ASN A 171 -25.29 3.37 1.18
N LEU A 172 -24.49 2.74 2.06
CA LEU A 172 -23.90 1.43 1.80
C LEU A 172 -24.98 0.35 1.75
N THR A 173 -25.90 0.36 2.72
CA THR A 173 -27.04 -0.58 2.75
C THR A 173 -27.90 -0.49 1.49
N LYS A 174 -28.17 0.73 0.98
CA LYS A 174 -28.93 0.92 -0.26
C LYS A 174 -28.17 0.47 -1.52
N GLY A 175 -26.86 0.57 -1.54
CA GLY A 175 -26.06 0.19 -2.70
C GLY A 175 -25.73 -1.30 -2.75
N ILE A 176 -25.93 -2.03 -1.64
CA ILE A 176 -25.67 -3.48 -1.54
C ILE A 176 -26.94 -4.29 -1.81
N THR A 177 -28.13 -3.72 -1.61
CA THR A 177 -29.44 -4.36 -1.89
C THR A 177 -29.83 -4.22 -3.34
#